data_d3679be0e23ec461f5d41fd3aedddb2f
#
_entry.id   d3679be0e23ec461f5d41fd3aedddb2f
#
_cell.length_a   1.000
_cell.length_b   1.000
_cell.length_c   1.000
_cell.angle_alpha   90.00
_cell.angle_beta   90.00
_cell.angle_gamma   90.00
#
_symmetry.space_group_name_H-M   'P 1'
#
loop_
_entity.id
_entity.type
_entity.pdbx_description
1 polymer ?
#
loop_
_entity_poly.entity_id
_entity_poly.type
_entity_poly.pdbx_seq_one_letter_code
_entity_poly.pdbx_strand_id
1 'polypeptide(L)'
;MSTLLIVDDHPLFRAALHQAALSAVPDIAISEAVDLAGALQHLGAPPDTDLVLLDLHLPDSRGLTGLVAVRGQFPAVAVLVISAQDDPRIVRRTLNYGASGFVPKSAPPQEIAAAIRAVLDCGEWVPPRLAVAVAEATTDPVDAELAARLSALTEQQFRVLSLLAQGLLNKQIADRLAIQERTVKAHVSAIFEKLGVRNRTQAGVMLRTLELAPWGHADS
;
A
#
# COMPACT_ATOMS: atom_id res chain seq x y z
N MET A 1 -2.01 -0.55 23.60
CA MET A 1 -0.59 -0.47 23.21
C MET A 1 -0.56 -0.47 21.72
N SER A 2 -0.06 0.59 21.11
CA SER A 2 -0.05 0.71 19.64
C SER A 2 1.00 -0.21 19.03
N THR A 3 0.69 -0.73 17.84
CA THR A 3 1.51 -1.69 17.10
C THR A 3 1.87 -1.12 15.72
N LEU A 4 3.12 -1.24 15.33
CA LEU A 4 3.66 -0.66 14.11
C LEU A 4 4.49 -1.69 13.35
N LEU A 5 4.27 -1.79 12.04
CA LEU A 5 5.08 -2.60 11.14
C LEU A 5 5.89 -1.68 10.22
N ILE A 6 7.21 -1.85 10.20
CA ILE A 6 8.12 -1.17 9.27
C ILE A 6 8.39 -2.11 8.09
N VAL A 7 8.14 -1.65 6.87
CA VAL A 7 8.34 -2.41 5.64
C VAL A 7 9.29 -1.64 4.72
N ASP A 8 10.56 -2.00 4.75
CA ASP A 8 11.64 -1.37 3.95
C ASP A 8 12.79 -2.36 3.80
N ASP A 9 13.39 -2.49 2.63
CA ASP A 9 14.51 -3.42 2.38
C ASP A 9 15.87 -2.86 2.79
N HIS A 10 15.97 -1.55 3.12
CA HIS A 10 17.21 -0.88 3.50
C HIS A 10 17.45 -0.94 5.02
N PRO A 11 18.39 -1.74 5.55
CA PRO A 11 18.56 -1.93 6.99
C PRO A 11 18.83 -0.65 7.78
N LEU A 12 19.64 0.26 7.22
CA LEU A 12 19.98 1.53 7.89
C LEU A 12 18.77 2.44 8.00
N PHE A 13 17.90 2.44 6.98
CA PHE A 13 16.71 3.26 7.00
C PHE A 13 15.64 2.67 7.94
N ARG A 14 15.49 1.34 7.98
CA ARG A 14 14.63 0.70 8.98
C ARG A 14 15.05 1.06 10.41
N ALA A 15 16.35 1.06 10.71
CA ALA A 15 16.84 1.48 12.03
C ALA A 15 16.49 2.95 12.34
N ALA A 16 16.55 3.84 11.35
CA ALA A 16 16.13 5.24 11.50
C ALA A 16 14.62 5.37 11.76
N LEU A 17 13.79 4.61 11.02
CA LEU A 17 12.34 4.57 11.22
C LEU A 17 11.97 4.01 12.60
N HIS A 18 12.69 2.98 13.07
CA HIS A 18 12.51 2.41 14.39
C HIS A 18 12.74 3.47 15.49
N GLN A 19 13.82 4.25 15.39
CA GLN A 19 14.10 5.33 16.35
C GLN A 19 13.06 6.45 16.28
N ALA A 20 12.60 6.81 15.07
CA ALA A 20 11.54 7.80 14.89
C ALA A 20 10.21 7.32 15.51
N ALA A 21 9.87 6.04 15.37
CA ALA A 21 8.68 5.44 15.96
C ALA A 21 8.73 5.44 17.49
N LEU A 22 9.84 5.05 18.11
CA LEU A 22 10.03 5.14 19.57
C LEU A 22 9.99 6.60 20.07
N SER A 23 10.50 7.55 19.30
CA SER A 23 10.39 8.98 19.62
C SER A 23 8.95 9.50 19.49
N ALA A 24 8.15 8.91 18.60
CA ALA A 24 6.74 9.26 18.44
C ALA A 24 5.89 8.72 19.60
N VAL A 25 6.05 7.43 19.91
CA VAL A 25 5.29 6.71 20.94
C VAL A 25 6.26 5.77 21.68
N PRO A 26 6.68 6.09 22.91
CA PRO A 26 7.72 5.34 23.62
C PRO A 26 7.43 3.85 23.83
N ASP A 27 6.16 3.49 24.03
CA ASP A 27 5.72 2.11 24.30
C ASP A 27 5.15 1.39 23.08
N ILE A 28 5.47 1.86 21.86
CA ILE A 28 4.96 1.22 20.62
C ILE A 28 5.65 -0.12 20.39
N ALA A 29 4.87 -1.16 20.11
CA ALA A 29 5.41 -2.44 19.66
C ALA A 29 5.76 -2.35 18.18
N ILE A 30 7.02 -2.63 17.82
CA ILE A 30 7.53 -2.51 16.45
C ILE A 30 7.90 -3.88 15.91
N SER A 31 7.40 -4.18 14.72
CA SER A 31 7.80 -5.33 13.90
C SER A 31 8.41 -4.84 12.59
N GLU A 32 9.19 -5.68 11.92
CA GLU A 32 9.88 -5.34 10.68
C GLU A 32 9.64 -6.40 9.60
N ALA A 33 9.52 -5.96 8.35
CA ALA A 33 9.54 -6.81 7.16
C ALA A 33 10.47 -6.18 6.12
N VAL A 34 11.08 -7.02 5.28
CA VAL A 34 12.04 -6.59 4.24
C VAL A 34 11.41 -6.58 2.85
N ASP A 35 10.21 -7.14 2.71
CA ASP A 35 9.48 -7.27 1.47
C ASP A 35 7.96 -7.26 1.73
N LEU A 36 7.18 -7.14 0.68
CA LEU A 36 5.72 -7.12 0.75
C LEU A 36 5.16 -8.48 1.21
N ALA A 37 5.75 -9.59 0.79
CA ALA A 37 5.28 -10.91 1.16
C ALA A 37 5.37 -11.14 2.67
N GLY A 38 6.48 -10.78 3.29
CA GLY A 38 6.67 -10.80 4.76
C GLY A 38 5.71 -9.85 5.47
N ALA A 39 5.49 -8.65 4.93
CA ALA A 39 4.53 -7.69 5.48
C ALA A 39 3.10 -8.25 5.49
N LEU A 40 2.62 -8.81 4.36
CA LEU A 40 1.28 -9.40 4.28
C LEU A 40 1.12 -10.63 5.18
N GLN A 41 2.18 -11.43 5.33
CA GLN A 41 2.18 -12.55 6.27
C GLN A 41 2.06 -12.07 7.73
N HIS A 42 2.81 -11.04 8.11
CA HIS A 42 2.74 -10.44 9.44
C HIS A 42 1.35 -9.88 9.74
N LEU A 43 0.80 -9.09 8.81
CA LEU A 43 -0.53 -8.49 8.94
C LEU A 43 -1.67 -9.52 9.04
N GLY A 44 -1.48 -10.71 8.50
CA GLY A 44 -2.44 -11.83 8.60
C GLY A 44 -2.37 -12.61 9.91
N ALA A 45 -1.50 -12.23 10.85
CA ALA A 45 -1.27 -12.92 12.12
C ALA A 45 -1.45 -11.96 13.31
N PRO A 46 -1.95 -12.43 14.47
CA PRO A 46 -2.02 -11.60 15.67
C PRO A 46 -0.60 -11.27 16.22
N PRO A 47 -0.42 -10.13 16.93
CA PRO A 47 -1.43 -9.12 17.22
C PRO A 47 -1.77 -8.24 15.98
N ASP A 48 -2.95 -7.61 16.00
CA ASP A 48 -3.34 -6.66 14.96
C ASP A 48 -2.36 -5.50 14.89
N THR A 49 -2.08 -5.03 13.67
CA THR A 49 -1.19 -3.90 13.42
C THR A 49 -2.04 -2.63 13.22
N ASP A 50 -1.71 -1.56 13.95
CA ASP A 50 -2.40 -0.28 13.83
C ASP A 50 -1.88 0.56 12.66
N LEU A 51 -0.56 0.55 12.45
CA LEU A 51 0.12 1.37 11.44
C LEU A 51 1.20 0.59 10.69
N VAL A 52 1.22 0.73 9.38
CA VAL A 52 2.32 0.29 8.51
C VAL A 52 3.09 1.49 8.00
N LEU A 53 4.41 1.51 8.19
CA LEU A 53 5.32 2.38 7.44
C LEU A 53 5.77 1.60 6.20
N LEU A 54 5.37 2.04 5.02
CA LEU A 54 5.53 1.28 3.77
C LEU A 54 6.45 1.99 2.79
N ASP A 55 7.57 1.37 2.44
CA ASP A 55 8.35 1.80 1.27
C ASP A 55 7.65 1.41 -0.03
N LEU A 56 7.69 2.31 -1.02
CA LEU A 56 7.17 2.05 -2.37
C LEU A 56 8.12 1.25 -3.26
N HIS A 57 9.37 1.04 -2.83
CA HIS A 57 10.40 0.34 -3.59
C HIS A 57 10.90 -0.88 -2.80
N LEU A 58 10.14 -1.96 -2.86
CA LEU A 58 10.50 -3.24 -2.25
C LEU A 58 10.99 -4.21 -3.34
N PRO A 59 11.78 -5.24 -3.00
CA PRO A 59 12.30 -6.20 -3.97
C PRO A 59 11.21 -6.95 -4.72
N ASP A 60 10.04 -7.16 -4.10
CA ASP A 60 8.88 -7.89 -4.64
C ASP A 60 7.68 -6.98 -4.98
N SER A 61 7.81 -5.65 -4.82
CA SER A 61 6.73 -4.68 -5.09
C SER A 61 7.28 -3.33 -5.54
N ARG A 62 6.67 -2.75 -6.55
CA ARG A 62 7.07 -1.45 -7.10
C ARG A 62 5.89 -0.49 -7.21
N GLY A 63 6.16 0.79 -7.02
CA GLY A 63 5.14 1.83 -7.11
C GLY A 63 4.05 1.64 -6.06
N LEU A 64 2.79 1.77 -6.47
CA LEU A 64 1.65 1.68 -5.55
C LEU A 64 1.13 0.26 -5.31
N THR A 65 1.75 -0.76 -5.93
CA THR A 65 1.28 -2.15 -5.82
C THR A 65 1.25 -2.63 -4.37
N GLY A 66 2.29 -2.31 -3.59
CA GLY A 66 2.37 -2.66 -2.16
C GLY A 66 1.27 -1.97 -1.35
N LEU A 67 1.07 -0.67 -1.53
CA LEU A 67 0.02 0.09 -0.88
C LEU A 67 -1.36 -0.50 -1.18
N VAL A 68 -1.65 -0.74 -2.45
CA VAL A 68 -2.94 -1.31 -2.89
C VAL A 68 -3.15 -2.72 -2.32
N ALA A 69 -2.07 -3.53 -2.21
CA ALA A 69 -2.13 -4.87 -1.63
C ALA A 69 -2.44 -4.83 -0.13
N VAL A 70 -1.80 -3.93 0.64
CA VAL A 70 -2.06 -3.77 2.06
C VAL A 70 -3.48 -3.25 2.29
N ARG A 71 -3.86 -2.15 1.62
CA ARG A 71 -5.20 -1.55 1.77
C ARG A 71 -6.34 -2.48 1.36
N GLY A 72 -6.13 -3.25 0.27
CA GLY A 72 -7.14 -4.19 -0.22
C GLY A 72 -7.35 -5.43 0.64
N GLN A 73 -6.31 -5.87 1.37
CA GLN A 73 -6.38 -7.06 2.24
C GLN A 73 -6.59 -6.71 3.72
N PHE A 74 -6.17 -5.53 4.14
CA PHE A 74 -6.21 -5.07 5.54
C PHE A 74 -6.75 -3.63 5.61
N PRO A 75 -8.02 -3.39 5.27
CA PRO A 75 -8.58 -2.04 5.16
C PRO A 75 -8.62 -1.25 6.49
N ALA A 76 -8.57 -1.94 7.62
CA ALA A 76 -8.53 -1.31 8.95
C ALA A 76 -7.16 -0.76 9.33
N VAL A 77 -6.08 -1.24 8.69
CA VAL A 77 -4.70 -0.84 9.00
C VAL A 77 -4.39 0.51 8.38
N ALA A 78 -3.90 1.47 9.15
CA ALA A 78 -3.40 2.73 8.62
C ALA A 78 -2.08 2.52 7.87
N VAL A 79 -1.87 3.22 6.76
CA VAL A 79 -0.62 3.12 5.98
C VAL A 79 0.00 4.51 5.81
N LEU A 80 1.17 4.69 6.37
CA LEU A 80 2.03 5.85 6.14
C LEU A 80 3.10 5.46 5.11
N VAL A 81 3.02 6.04 3.93
CA VAL A 81 3.96 5.74 2.85
C VAL A 81 5.26 6.51 3.06
N ILE A 82 6.37 5.81 2.89
CA ILE A 82 7.72 6.37 2.95
C ILE A 82 8.38 6.21 1.56
N SER A 83 8.84 7.30 0.95
CA SER A 83 9.41 7.22 -0.40
C SER A 83 10.59 8.15 -0.60
N ALA A 84 11.53 7.77 -1.47
CA ALA A 84 12.62 8.64 -1.88
C ALA A 84 12.16 9.80 -2.79
N GLN A 85 11.00 9.65 -3.43
CA GLN A 85 10.41 10.65 -4.33
C GLN A 85 9.33 11.45 -3.59
N ASP A 86 9.32 12.78 -3.79
CA ASP A 86 8.39 13.70 -3.16
C ASP A 86 7.65 14.61 -4.18
N ASP A 87 7.52 14.16 -5.44
CA ASP A 87 6.69 14.85 -6.44
C ASP A 87 5.23 14.94 -5.93
N PRO A 88 4.64 16.15 -5.89
CA PRO A 88 3.26 16.35 -5.41
C PRO A 88 2.22 15.46 -6.09
N ARG A 89 2.41 15.12 -7.36
CA ARG A 89 1.50 14.21 -8.10
C ARG A 89 1.58 12.77 -7.57
N ILE A 90 2.80 12.31 -7.20
CA ILE A 90 3.01 11.01 -6.58
C ILE A 90 2.35 10.98 -5.21
N VAL A 91 2.57 12.01 -4.40
CA VAL A 91 1.95 12.14 -3.08
C VAL A 91 0.44 12.12 -3.20
N ARG A 92 -0.14 12.94 -4.07
CA ARG A 92 -1.59 12.97 -4.32
C ARG A 92 -2.12 11.60 -4.73
N ARG A 93 -1.44 10.95 -5.66
CA ARG A 93 -1.80 9.61 -6.12
C ARG A 93 -1.77 8.59 -5.00
N THR A 94 -0.73 8.62 -4.16
CA THR A 94 -0.60 7.74 -2.98
C THR A 94 -1.80 7.90 -2.03
N LEU A 95 -2.22 9.13 -1.74
CA LEU A 95 -3.40 9.42 -0.92
C LEU A 95 -4.69 8.90 -1.58
N ASN A 96 -4.85 9.08 -2.89
CA ASN A 96 -6.01 8.57 -3.62
C ASN A 96 -6.15 7.04 -3.57
N TYR A 97 -5.03 6.32 -3.43
CA TYR A 97 -5.01 4.87 -3.21
C TYR A 97 -5.12 4.46 -1.73
N GLY A 98 -5.49 5.40 -0.87
CA GLY A 98 -5.88 5.15 0.51
C GLY A 98 -4.73 5.11 1.51
N ALA A 99 -3.58 5.73 1.21
CA ALA A 99 -2.59 5.99 2.24
C ALA A 99 -3.14 7.02 3.24
N SER A 100 -2.88 6.81 4.53
CA SER A 100 -3.20 7.75 5.59
C SER A 100 -2.21 8.92 5.64
N GLY A 101 -1.10 8.82 4.92
CA GLY A 101 -0.14 9.91 4.78
C GLY A 101 1.07 9.51 3.95
N PHE A 102 1.93 10.50 3.77
CA PHE A 102 3.17 10.38 3.00
C PHE A 102 4.31 11.12 3.69
N VAL A 103 5.49 10.50 3.75
CA VAL A 103 6.73 11.12 4.25
C VAL A 103 7.87 10.80 3.29
N PRO A 104 8.65 11.80 2.84
CA PRO A 104 9.86 11.55 2.07
C PRO A 104 10.94 10.89 2.92
N LYS A 105 11.74 9.98 2.33
CA LYS A 105 12.92 9.41 3.00
C LYS A 105 13.97 10.47 3.41
N SER A 106 13.94 11.65 2.77
CA SER A 106 14.79 12.79 3.10
C SER A 106 14.29 13.62 4.30
N ALA A 107 13.10 13.30 4.84
CA ALA A 107 12.54 14.03 5.98
C ALA A 107 13.38 13.82 7.24
N PRO A 108 13.52 14.85 8.10
CA PRO A 108 14.19 14.70 9.38
C PRO A 108 13.41 13.77 10.31
N PRO A 109 14.10 13.06 11.25
CA PRO A 109 13.44 12.10 12.16
C PRO A 109 12.25 12.68 12.94
N GLN A 110 12.30 13.96 13.27
CA GLN A 110 11.23 14.66 13.99
C GLN A 110 9.96 14.79 13.14
N GLU A 111 10.09 14.99 11.83
CA GLU A 111 8.96 15.05 10.88
C GLU A 111 8.35 13.65 10.72
N ILE A 112 9.17 12.60 10.62
CA ILE A 112 8.69 11.21 10.59
C ILE A 112 7.93 10.87 11.88
N ALA A 113 8.47 11.24 13.05
CA ALA A 113 7.81 11.02 14.33
C ALA A 113 6.48 11.79 14.44
N ALA A 114 6.41 13.02 13.92
CA ALA A 114 5.17 13.78 13.87
C ALA A 114 4.11 13.15 12.96
N ALA A 115 4.53 12.63 11.80
CA ALA A 115 3.66 11.91 10.88
C ALA A 115 3.09 10.62 11.51
N ILE A 116 3.93 9.85 12.19
CA ILE A 116 3.51 8.63 12.90
C ILE A 116 2.44 8.97 13.94
N ARG A 117 2.66 9.99 14.79
CA ARG A 117 1.67 10.43 15.78
C ARG A 117 0.36 10.84 15.13
N ALA A 118 0.42 11.72 14.11
CA ALA A 118 -0.77 12.20 13.43
C ALA A 118 -1.63 11.07 12.86
N VAL A 119 -1.00 10.06 12.25
CA VAL A 119 -1.73 8.93 11.67
C VAL A 119 -2.28 7.98 12.74
N LEU A 120 -1.55 7.74 13.83
CA LEU A 120 -2.06 6.94 14.96
C LEU A 120 -3.23 7.63 15.67
N ASP A 121 -3.27 8.96 15.65
CA ASP A 121 -4.40 9.77 16.13
C ASP A 121 -5.56 9.87 15.10
N CYS A 122 -5.60 8.96 14.13
CA CYS A 122 -6.60 8.90 13.06
C CYS A 122 -6.62 10.13 12.13
N GLY A 123 -5.54 10.89 12.08
CA GLY A 123 -5.35 12.01 11.16
C GLY A 123 -4.70 11.59 9.83
N GLU A 124 -4.67 12.51 8.88
CA GLU A 124 -3.88 12.39 7.66
C GLU A 124 -2.58 13.20 7.78
N TRP A 125 -1.52 12.75 7.11
CA TRP A 125 -0.26 13.47 7.07
C TRP A 125 0.25 13.71 5.65
N VAL A 126 0.49 14.99 5.37
CA VAL A 126 1.25 15.42 4.20
C VAL A 126 2.32 16.39 4.67
N PRO A 127 3.58 16.28 4.21
CA PRO A 127 4.62 17.25 4.57
C PRO A 127 4.12 18.69 4.36
N PRO A 128 4.22 19.59 5.35
CA PRO A 128 3.69 20.95 5.24
C PRO A 128 4.19 21.70 4.00
N ARG A 129 5.46 21.47 3.61
CA ARG A 129 6.07 22.06 2.42
C ARG A 129 5.45 21.62 1.10
N LEU A 130 4.78 20.45 1.09
CA LEU A 130 4.13 19.88 -0.10
C LEU A 130 2.61 20.07 -0.09
N ALA A 131 2.01 20.47 1.03
CA ALA A 131 0.56 20.46 1.21
C ALA A 131 -0.20 21.27 0.14
N VAL A 132 0.27 22.48 -0.19
CA VAL A 132 -0.36 23.32 -1.21
C VAL A 132 -0.20 22.69 -2.59
N ALA A 133 1.01 22.30 -2.97
CA ALA A 133 1.28 21.69 -4.27
C ALA A 133 0.54 20.35 -4.45
N VAL A 134 0.40 19.56 -3.40
CA VAL A 134 -0.40 18.31 -3.40
C VAL A 134 -1.89 18.63 -3.56
N ALA A 135 -2.41 19.67 -2.90
CA ALA A 135 -3.80 20.07 -3.04
C ALA A 135 -4.14 20.53 -4.47
N GLU A 136 -3.20 21.22 -5.12
CA GLU A 136 -3.33 21.71 -6.50
C GLU A 136 -3.00 20.67 -7.57
N ALA A 137 -2.33 19.57 -7.20
CA ALA A 137 -1.95 18.52 -8.13
C ALA A 137 -3.22 17.88 -8.75
N THR A 138 -3.27 17.88 -10.07
CA THR A 138 -4.35 17.24 -10.82
C THR A 138 -4.20 15.72 -10.74
N THR A 139 -5.29 15.04 -10.42
CA THR A 139 -5.37 13.58 -10.52
C THR A 139 -5.79 13.22 -11.95
N ASP A 140 -5.08 12.28 -12.57
CA ASP A 140 -5.55 11.70 -13.83
C ASP A 140 -6.91 11.03 -13.57
N PRO A 141 -7.97 11.40 -14.32
CA PRO A 141 -9.30 10.80 -14.16
C PRO A 141 -9.30 9.27 -14.27
N VAL A 142 -8.45 8.72 -15.16
CA VAL A 142 -8.31 7.26 -15.33
C VAL A 142 -7.71 6.62 -14.09
N ASP A 143 -6.73 7.26 -13.47
CA ASP A 143 -6.08 6.79 -12.26
C ASP A 143 -7.02 6.90 -11.03
N ALA A 144 -7.78 7.99 -10.93
CA ALA A 144 -8.79 8.14 -9.88
C ALA A 144 -9.90 7.08 -9.99
N GLU A 145 -10.34 6.78 -11.21
CA GLU A 145 -11.33 5.73 -11.46
C GLU A 145 -10.78 4.35 -11.09
N LEU A 146 -9.52 4.06 -11.41
CA LEU A 146 -8.86 2.81 -11.02
C LEU A 146 -8.79 2.67 -9.50
N ALA A 147 -8.38 3.71 -8.78
CA ALA A 147 -8.34 3.73 -7.32
C ALA A 147 -9.72 3.43 -6.73
N ALA A 148 -10.77 4.07 -7.23
CA ALA A 148 -12.15 3.85 -6.79
C ALA A 148 -12.63 2.42 -7.07
N ARG A 149 -12.30 1.85 -8.23
CA ARG A 149 -12.65 0.46 -8.58
C ARG A 149 -11.93 -0.56 -7.69
N LEU A 150 -10.66 -0.35 -7.38
CA LEU A 150 -9.90 -1.22 -6.48
C LEU A 150 -10.41 -1.14 -5.05
N SER A 151 -10.74 0.05 -4.55
CA SER A 151 -11.31 0.23 -3.20
C SER A 151 -12.71 -0.41 -3.05
N ALA A 152 -13.43 -0.63 -4.14
CA ALA A 152 -14.73 -1.31 -4.13
C ALA A 152 -14.62 -2.84 -3.97
N LEU A 153 -13.43 -3.42 -4.07
CA LEU A 153 -13.22 -4.85 -3.86
C LEU A 153 -13.30 -5.17 -2.37
N THR A 154 -13.89 -6.32 -2.04
CA THR A 154 -13.79 -6.87 -0.68
C THR A 154 -12.39 -7.47 -0.47
N GLU A 155 -11.98 -7.62 0.79
CA GLU A 155 -10.72 -8.26 1.16
C GLU A 155 -10.51 -9.61 0.44
N GLN A 156 -11.53 -10.47 0.47
CA GLN A 156 -11.45 -11.78 -0.20
C GLN A 156 -11.35 -11.65 -1.74
N GLN A 157 -12.05 -10.68 -2.34
CA GLN A 157 -11.91 -10.40 -3.77
C GLN A 157 -10.50 -9.90 -4.10
N PHE A 158 -9.94 -9.04 -3.24
CA PHE A 158 -8.58 -8.56 -3.44
C PHE A 158 -7.54 -9.68 -3.33
N ARG A 159 -7.66 -10.60 -2.35
CA ARG A 159 -6.81 -11.80 -2.23
C ARG A 159 -6.89 -12.67 -3.49
N VAL A 160 -8.09 -12.90 -4.01
CA VAL A 160 -8.28 -13.64 -5.27
C VAL A 160 -7.63 -12.90 -6.44
N LEU A 161 -7.80 -11.58 -6.56
CA LEU A 161 -7.20 -10.76 -7.61
C LEU A 161 -5.67 -10.81 -7.58
N SER A 162 -5.06 -10.73 -6.40
CA SER A 162 -3.60 -10.81 -6.23
C SER A 162 -3.04 -12.15 -6.71
N LEU A 163 -3.69 -13.26 -6.38
CA LEU A 163 -3.28 -14.59 -6.83
C LEU A 163 -3.52 -14.80 -8.34
N LEU A 164 -4.61 -14.23 -8.85
CA LEU A 164 -4.92 -14.23 -10.27
C LEU A 164 -3.86 -13.46 -11.08
N ALA A 165 -3.38 -12.32 -10.57
CA ALA A 165 -2.33 -11.53 -11.20
C ALA A 165 -0.97 -12.26 -11.22
N GLN A 166 -0.69 -13.10 -10.22
CA GLN A 166 0.47 -13.99 -10.17
C GLN A 166 0.37 -15.16 -11.18
N GLY A 167 -0.74 -15.29 -11.91
CA GLY A 167 -0.93 -16.32 -12.94
C GLY A 167 -1.57 -17.62 -12.44
N LEU A 168 -1.95 -17.74 -11.15
CA LEU A 168 -2.52 -18.96 -10.59
C LEU A 168 -3.87 -19.30 -11.24
N LEU A 169 -4.09 -20.58 -11.55
CA LEU A 169 -5.39 -21.08 -12.01
C LEU A 169 -6.41 -21.10 -10.87
N ASN A 170 -7.71 -21.05 -11.18
CA ASN A 170 -8.79 -21.03 -10.18
C ASN A 170 -8.68 -22.18 -9.17
N LYS A 171 -8.27 -23.39 -9.62
CA LYS A 171 -8.04 -24.52 -8.73
C LYS A 171 -6.91 -24.24 -7.73
N GLN A 172 -5.79 -23.69 -8.19
CA GLN A 172 -4.66 -23.35 -7.32
C GLN A 172 -5.01 -22.22 -6.34
N ILE A 173 -5.83 -21.24 -6.78
CA ILE A 173 -6.35 -20.20 -5.91
C ILE A 173 -7.27 -20.80 -4.83
N ALA A 174 -8.14 -21.73 -5.23
CA ALA A 174 -9.04 -22.44 -4.33
C ALA A 174 -8.27 -23.19 -3.24
N ASP A 175 -7.25 -23.96 -3.65
CA ASP A 175 -6.38 -24.69 -2.72
C ASP A 175 -5.63 -23.74 -1.76
N ARG A 176 -5.08 -22.63 -2.28
CA ARG A 176 -4.32 -21.67 -1.48
C ARG A 176 -5.16 -20.88 -0.47
N LEU A 177 -6.42 -20.59 -0.81
CA LEU A 177 -7.35 -19.87 0.05
C LEU A 177 -8.26 -20.79 0.88
N ALA A 178 -8.09 -22.11 0.76
CA ALA A 178 -8.93 -23.14 1.41
C ALA A 178 -10.45 -22.93 1.16
N ILE A 179 -10.81 -22.58 -0.09
CA ILE A 179 -12.21 -22.41 -0.54
C ILE A 179 -12.51 -23.28 -1.75
N GLN A 180 -13.76 -23.41 -2.14
CA GLN A 180 -14.12 -24.20 -3.31
C GLN A 180 -13.85 -23.45 -4.63
N GLU A 181 -13.46 -24.17 -5.69
CA GLU A 181 -13.20 -23.57 -7.01
C GLU A 181 -14.42 -22.80 -7.56
N ARG A 182 -15.64 -23.26 -7.28
CA ARG A 182 -16.85 -22.53 -7.66
C ARG A 182 -16.93 -21.13 -6.99
N THR A 183 -16.46 -21.02 -5.75
CA THR A 183 -16.40 -19.75 -5.00
C THR A 183 -15.37 -18.82 -5.63
N VAL A 184 -14.20 -19.37 -6.03
CA VAL A 184 -13.19 -18.57 -6.77
C VAL A 184 -13.76 -18.05 -8.08
N LYS A 185 -14.49 -18.89 -8.85
CA LYS A 185 -15.14 -18.44 -10.11
C LYS A 185 -16.15 -17.30 -9.86
N ALA A 186 -16.94 -17.39 -8.79
CA ALA A 186 -17.86 -16.32 -8.42
C ALA A 186 -17.11 -15.01 -8.05
N HIS A 187 -16.02 -15.10 -7.27
CA HIS A 187 -15.19 -13.93 -6.97
C HIS A 187 -14.58 -13.35 -8.23
N VAL A 188 -14.03 -14.16 -9.13
CA VAL A 188 -13.42 -13.70 -10.40
C VAL A 188 -14.45 -12.94 -11.24
N SER A 189 -15.68 -13.43 -11.36
CA SER A 189 -16.75 -12.74 -12.10
C SER A 189 -17.08 -11.38 -11.47
N ALA A 190 -17.26 -11.33 -10.15
CA ALA A 190 -17.53 -10.08 -9.43
C ALA A 190 -16.35 -9.09 -9.51
N ILE A 191 -15.10 -9.57 -9.48
CA ILE A 191 -13.91 -8.75 -9.66
C ILE A 191 -13.91 -8.13 -11.06
N PHE A 192 -14.15 -8.91 -12.11
CA PHE A 192 -14.16 -8.40 -13.48
C PHE A 192 -15.25 -7.35 -13.70
N GLU A 193 -16.43 -7.55 -13.12
CA GLU A 193 -17.52 -6.58 -13.15
C GLU A 193 -17.11 -5.27 -12.45
N LYS A 194 -16.60 -5.33 -11.21
CA LYS A 194 -16.18 -4.16 -10.44
C LYS A 194 -15.03 -3.40 -11.09
N LEU A 195 -14.04 -4.12 -11.63
CA LEU A 195 -12.90 -3.52 -12.31
C LEU A 195 -13.24 -3.05 -13.74
N GLY A 196 -14.39 -3.43 -14.30
CA GLY A 196 -14.76 -3.11 -15.68
C GLY A 196 -13.87 -3.82 -16.71
N VAL A 197 -13.33 -5.00 -16.39
CA VAL A 197 -12.48 -5.79 -17.26
C VAL A 197 -13.22 -7.05 -17.77
N ARG A 198 -12.82 -7.55 -18.94
CA ARG A 198 -13.50 -8.67 -19.60
C ARG A 198 -12.81 -10.02 -19.37
N ASN A 199 -11.54 -10.02 -18.97
CA ASN A 199 -10.75 -11.23 -18.79
C ASN A 199 -9.58 -11.01 -17.84
N ARG A 200 -8.94 -12.12 -17.42
CA ARG A 200 -7.83 -12.10 -16.49
C ARG A 200 -6.59 -11.36 -16.99
N THR A 201 -6.36 -11.36 -18.31
CA THR A 201 -5.23 -10.62 -18.89
C THR A 201 -5.41 -9.13 -18.70
N GLN A 202 -6.62 -8.60 -18.94
CA GLN A 202 -6.93 -7.20 -18.68
C GLN A 202 -6.79 -6.84 -17.20
N ALA A 203 -7.25 -7.70 -16.29
CA ALA A 203 -7.06 -7.49 -14.85
C ALA A 203 -5.58 -7.44 -14.46
N GLY A 204 -4.75 -8.32 -15.00
CA GLY A 204 -3.31 -8.31 -14.79
C GLY A 204 -2.63 -7.07 -15.36
N VAL A 205 -2.99 -6.63 -16.57
CA VAL A 205 -2.49 -5.38 -17.17
C VAL A 205 -2.88 -4.17 -16.32
N MET A 206 -4.12 -4.11 -15.84
CA MET A 206 -4.60 -3.02 -14.98
C MET A 206 -3.78 -2.91 -13.69
N LEU A 207 -3.45 -4.02 -13.03
CA LEU A 207 -2.57 -3.98 -11.86
C LEU A 207 -1.14 -3.55 -12.19
N ARG A 208 -0.64 -3.90 -13.38
CA ARG A 208 0.69 -3.44 -13.83
C ARG A 208 0.75 -1.93 -14.05
N THR A 209 -0.34 -1.23 -14.29
CA THR A 209 -0.32 0.24 -14.38
C THR A 209 0.03 0.90 -13.04
N LEU A 210 -0.14 0.19 -11.92
CA LEU A 210 0.33 0.63 -10.60
C LEU A 210 1.86 0.57 -10.49
N GLU A 211 2.51 -0.37 -11.20
CA GLU A 211 3.96 -0.52 -11.27
C GLU A 211 4.60 0.41 -12.30
N LEU A 212 3.94 0.58 -13.45
CA LEU A 212 4.43 1.28 -14.64
C LEU A 212 4.11 2.78 -14.66
N ALA A 213 3.52 3.32 -13.60
CA ALA A 213 3.43 4.77 -13.52
C ALA A 213 4.84 5.36 -13.74
N PRO A 214 5.03 6.31 -14.66
CA PRO A 214 6.33 6.87 -14.96
C PRO A 214 6.82 7.62 -13.72
N TRP A 215 7.55 6.89 -12.90
CA TRP A 215 8.36 7.45 -11.85
C TRP A 215 9.49 8.15 -12.60
N GLY A 216 9.29 9.45 -12.90
CA GLY A 216 10.12 10.20 -13.81
C GLY A 216 11.59 9.91 -13.60
N HIS A 217 12.23 9.39 -14.62
CA HIS A 217 13.63 9.69 -14.82
C HIS A 217 13.69 11.20 -15.09
N ALA A 218 14.06 11.97 -14.09
CA ALA A 218 14.63 13.27 -14.34
C ALA A 218 15.92 12.99 -15.08
N ASP A 219 15.87 13.09 -16.41
CA ASP A 219 17.07 13.25 -17.22
C ASP A 219 17.79 14.50 -16.72
N SER A 220 18.98 14.31 -16.21
CA SER A 220 19.94 15.36 -15.83
C SER A 220 20.66 15.85 -17.04
#